data_201250852575954d3bf6ffb7aec4998a
#
_entry.id   201250852575954d3bf6ffb7aec4998a
#
_cell.length_a   1.000
_cell.length_b   1.000
_cell.length_c   1.000
_cell.angle_alpha   90.00
_cell.angle_beta   90.00
_cell.angle_gamma   90.00
#
_symmetry.space_group_name_H-M   'P 1'
#
loop_
_entity.id
_entity.type
_entity.pdbx_description
1 polymer ?
#
loop_
_entity_poly.entity_id
_entity_poly.type
_entity_poly.pdbx_seq_one_letter_code
_entity_poly.pdbx_strand_id
1 'polypeptide(L)'
;MQIQIITEAELDVDMGMVDLFNDAIFKTFTTARKVVGSGVLLPFAVKTVVAQRNASRKRLNWRKSGLHVPPAMIFSVTKQCNLNCKGCYEQAQHRQGTDISIERVSRLFKEARELGTSIIVIAGGEPLTRPEILDEAREYSDIIFPVFTNGVLIDQGMAMMLRYNRNIVPIISLEGPRKATDERRGDGMYDLVTRKMKLLKNNGVFYGASITITSENMEQVTSDGFVFELMRLGVRAVVYVQYVPVDPETEHLALGIETRAILTERLDTMRKQKKAVFIDFPGDEEKLGGCLAAGRGFIHISQSGAVEPCPASPHSDVSLNDTSLKDALKSKFLRRIRETPHSLIESASGCALYDKEEWVKSLVV
;
A
#
# COMPACT_ATOMS: atom_id res chain seq x y z
N MET A 1 -18.43 -32.30 0.49
CA MET A 1 -17.22 -31.52 0.87
C MET A 1 -16.31 -31.52 -0.36
N GLN A 2 -16.52 -30.57 -1.27
CA GLN A 2 -15.66 -30.41 -2.44
C GLN A 2 -14.32 -29.81 -1.95
N ILE A 3 -13.27 -30.59 -2.07
CA ILE A 3 -11.90 -30.10 -1.87
C ILE A 3 -11.62 -29.22 -3.08
N GLN A 4 -11.58 -27.90 -2.86
CA GLN A 4 -11.21 -26.95 -3.89
C GLN A 4 -9.73 -27.21 -4.21
N ILE A 5 -9.46 -27.68 -5.43
CA ILE A 5 -8.10 -27.89 -5.92
C ILE A 5 -7.51 -26.50 -6.14
N ILE A 6 -6.53 -26.15 -5.31
CA ILE A 6 -5.75 -24.92 -5.45
C ILE A 6 -5.01 -25.00 -6.77
N THR A 7 -5.18 -24.01 -7.62
CA THR A 7 -4.43 -23.95 -8.88
C THR A 7 -2.98 -23.52 -8.60
N GLU A 8 -2.04 -24.08 -9.36
CA GLU A 8 -0.61 -23.68 -9.28
C GLU A 8 -0.44 -22.16 -9.42
N ALA A 9 -1.26 -21.52 -10.27
CA ALA A 9 -1.25 -20.07 -10.48
C ALA A 9 -1.58 -19.25 -9.22
N GLU A 10 -2.48 -19.74 -8.33
CA GLU A 10 -2.78 -19.03 -7.06
C GLU A 10 -1.67 -19.18 -6.02
N LEU A 11 -0.96 -20.31 -6.05
CA LEU A 11 0.26 -20.52 -5.25
C LEU A 11 1.38 -19.59 -5.72
N ASP A 12 1.52 -19.44 -7.04
CA ASP A 12 2.55 -18.58 -7.64
C ASP A 12 2.33 -17.09 -7.34
N VAL A 13 1.09 -16.60 -7.31
CA VAL A 13 0.80 -15.19 -6.95
C VAL A 13 1.14 -14.91 -5.48
N ASP A 14 0.77 -15.77 -4.54
CA ASP A 14 1.09 -15.58 -3.11
C ASP A 14 2.60 -15.66 -2.86
N MET A 15 3.28 -16.64 -3.46
CA MET A 15 4.73 -16.78 -3.39
C MET A 15 5.44 -15.62 -4.07
N GLY A 16 4.99 -15.20 -5.25
CA GLY A 16 5.58 -14.09 -5.99
C GLY A 16 5.47 -12.75 -5.25
N MET A 17 4.34 -12.44 -4.60
CA MET A 17 4.21 -11.24 -3.76
C MET A 17 5.13 -11.29 -2.53
N VAL A 18 5.20 -12.43 -1.86
CA VAL A 18 6.09 -12.60 -0.70
C VAL A 18 7.54 -12.48 -1.12
N ASP A 19 7.93 -13.04 -2.25
CA ASP A 19 9.28 -12.98 -2.77
C ASP A 19 9.65 -11.57 -3.24
N LEU A 20 8.77 -10.86 -3.95
CA LEU A 20 8.94 -9.44 -4.29
C LEU A 20 9.14 -8.59 -3.03
N PHE A 21 8.35 -8.83 -2.00
CA PHE A 21 8.43 -8.10 -0.75
C PHE A 21 9.72 -8.44 0.02
N ASN A 22 10.09 -9.71 0.07
CA ASN A 22 11.35 -10.15 0.68
C ASN A 22 12.55 -9.58 -0.07
N ASP A 23 12.54 -9.59 -1.40
CA ASP A 23 13.59 -8.98 -2.24
C ASP A 23 13.67 -7.48 -2.02
N ALA A 24 12.53 -6.79 -1.94
CA ALA A 24 12.47 -5.38 -1.61
C ALA A 24 13.07 -5.11 -0.23
N ILE A 25 12.72 -5.90 0.77
CA ILE A 25 13.30 -5.85 2.11
C ILE A 25 14.81 -6.10 2.04
N PHE A 26 15.28 -7.17 1.40
CA PHE A 26 16.71 -7.47 1.30
C PHE A 26 17.50 -6.40 0.56
N LYS A 27 16.99 -5.88 -0.56
CA LYS A 27 17.59 -4.75 -1.29
C LYS A 27 17.67 -3.51 -0.42
N THR A 28 16.62 -3.24 0.34
CA THR A 28 16.56 -2.14 1.30
C THR A 28 17.63 -2.29 2.38
N PHE A 29 17.78 -3.48 2.94
CA PHE A 29 18.76 -3.75 4.00
C PHE A 29 20.19 -3.74 3.51
N THR A 30 20.49 -4.30 2.35
CA THR A 30 21.82 -4.21 1.75
C THR A 30 22.21 -2.78 1.42
N THR A 31 21.22 -1.95 1.12
CA THR A 31 21.39 -0.52 0.87
C THR A 31 21.53 0.28 2.18
N ALA A 32 20.67 0.05 3.16
CA ALA A 32 20.72 0.68 4.47
C ALA A 32 21.99 0.29 5.25
N ARG A 33 22.55 -0.91 5.06
CA ARG A 33 23.83 -1.35 5.63
C ARG A 33 24.98 -0.40 5.27
N LYS A 34 24.94 0.21 4.09
CA LYS A 34 25.96 1.20 3.65
C LYS A 34 25.72 2.60 4.18
N VAL A 35 24.51 2.90 4.69
CA VAL A 35 24.08 4.27 5.09
C VAL A 35 23.96 4.43 6.61
N VAL A 36 23.65 3.38 7.37
CA VAL A 36 23.30 3.47 8.81
C VAL A 36 24.18 2.58 9.70
N GLY A 37 25.41 2.24 9.29
CA GLY A 37 26.28 1.39 10.12
C GLY A 37 25.70 -0.02 10.34
N SER A 38 26.51 -1.02 10.15
CA SER A 38 26.13 -2.43 9.91
C SER A 38 25.48 -3.20 11.08
N GLY A 39 25.40 -2.64 12.29
CA GLY A 39 25.01 -3.41 13.48
C GLY A 39 23.50 -3.44 13.81
N VAL A 40 22.76 -2.40 13.49
CA VAL A 40 21.43 -2.16 14.06
C VAL A 40 20.27 -2.62 13.16
N LEU A 41 20.48 -2.72 11.85
CA LEU A 41 19.42 -3.08 10.88
C LEU A 41 19.39 -4.58 10.56
N LEU A 42 20.49 -5.30 10.67
CA LEU A 42 20.56 -6.71 10.33
C LEU A 42 19.64 -7.59 11.19
N PRO A 43 19.55 -7.40 12.53
CA PRO A 43 18.61 -8.17 13.35
C PRO A 43 17.15 -7.93 12.95
N PHE A 44 16.79 -6.70 12.64
CA PHE A 44 15.42 -6.38 12.19
C PHE A 44 15.11 -7.04 10.83
N ALA A 45 16.06 -7.03 9.89
CA ALA A 45 15.92 -7.69 8.60
C ALA A 45 15.66 -9.18 8.74
N VAL A 46 16.50 -9.85 9.52
CA VAL A 46 16.35 -11.29 9.76
C VAL A 46 15.01 -11.59 10.43
N LYS A 47 14.64 -10.82 11.46
CA LYS A 47 13.35 -10.97 12.13
C LYS A 47 12.18 -10.80 11.14
N THR A 48 12.23 -9.79 10.28
CA THR A 48 11.20 -9.53 9.28
C THR A 48 11.08 -10.70 8.29
N VAL A 49 12.19 -11.20 7.75
CA VAL A 49 12.15 -12.34 6.82
C VAL A 49 11.58 -13.60 7.48
N VAL A 50 11.95 -13.87 8.73
CA VAL A 50 11.39 -15.00 9.48
C VAL A 50 9.89 -14.80 9.70
N ALA A 51 9.46 -13.60 10.07
CA ALA A 51 8.05 -13.27 10.27
C ALA A 51 7.24 -13.47 8.97
N GLN A 52 7.76 -12.99 7.83
CA GLN A 52 7.11 -13.16 6.52
C GLN A 52 6.98 -14.65 6.13
N ARG A 53 8.03 -15.46 6.33
CA ARG A 53 7.97 -16.91 6.08
C ARG A 53 6.96 -17.61 6.98
N ASN A 54 6.90 -17.25 8.25
CA ASN A 54 5.91 -17.82 9.19
C ASN A 54 4.48 -17.43 8.80
N ALA A 55 4.26 -16.19 8.40
CA ALA A 55 2.97 -15.71 7.90
C ALA A 55 2.55 -16.47 6.63
N SER A 56 3.47 -16.66 5.66
CA SER A 56 3.21 -17.44 4.44
C SER A 56 2.79 -18.88 4.77
N ARG A 57 3.47 -19.55 5.72
CA ARG A 57 3.07 -20.89 6.17
C ARG A 57 1.66 -20.94 6.75
N LYS A 58 1.27 -19.91 7.54
CA LYS A 58 -0.12 -19.80 8.06
C LYS A 58 -1.11 -19.69 6.91
N ARG A 59 -0.86 -18.81 5.93
CA ARG A 59 -1.73 -18.63 4.75
C ARG A 59 -1.86 -19.92 3.95
N LEU A 60 -0.76 -20.64 3.72
CA LEU A 60 -0.79 -21.94 3.04
C LEU A 60 -1.65 -22.97 3.80
N ASN A 61 -1.59 -22.99 5.14
CA ASN A 61 -2.42 -23.90 5.95
C ASN A 61 -3.91 -23.51 5.84
N TRP A 62 -4.25 -22.22 5.89
CA TRP A 62 -5.62 -21.76 5.68
C TRP A 62 -6.14 -22.11 4.28
N ARG A 63 -5.31 -21.95 3.27
CA ARG A 63 -5.66 -22.31 1.89
C ARG A 63 -6.02 -23.80 1.77
N LYS A 64 -5.28 -24.70 2.42
CA LYS A 64 -5.62 -26.13 2.48
C LYS A 64 -6.99 -26.40 3.10
N SER A 65 -7.47 -25.51 3.96
CA SER A 65 -8.81 -25.59 4.57
C SER A 65 -9.88 -24.80 3.77
N GLY A 66 -9.55 -24.32 2.57
CA GLY A 66 -10.47 -23.59 1.68
C GLY A 66 -10.62 -22.10 1.99
N LEU A 67 -9.79 -21.55 2.89
CA LEU A 67 -9.79 -20.12 3.19
C LEU A 67 -8.64 -19.42 2.47
N HIS A 68 -8.95 -18.50 1.59
CA HIS A 68 -7.95 -17.63 0.96
C HIS A 68 -7.66 -16.42 1.84
N VAL A 69 -6.43 -16.30 2.33
CA VAL A 69 -5.96 -15.19 3.19
C VAL A 69 -4.94 -14.38 2.41
N PRO A 70 -5.18 -13.09 2.15
CA PRO A 70 -4.21 -12.25 1.44
C PRO A 70 -2.98 -11.93 2.31
N PRO A 71 -1.78 -11.83 1.72
CA PRO A 71 -0.56 -11.42 2.42
C PRO A 71 -0.62 -9.97 2.90
N ALA A 72 -1.38 -9.12 2.23
CA ALA A 72 -1.52 -7.71 2.55
C ALA A 72 -2.97 -7.28 2.75
N MET A 73 -3.18 -6.19 3.47
CA MET A 73 -4.40 -5.41 3.45
C MET A 73 -4.08 -3.92 3.40
N ILE A 74 -4.95 -3.15 2.78
CA ILE A 74 -4.95 -1.68 2.84
C ILE A 74 -6.06 -1.29 3.80
N PHE A 75 -5.76 -0.47 4.79
CA PHE A 75 -6.72 -0.03 5.79
C PHE A 75 -6.80 1.49 5.80
N SER A 76 -7.92 2.02 5.33
CA SER A 76 -8.29 3.43 5.48
C SER A 76 -8.78 3.66 6.91
N VAL A 77 -7.92 4.20 7.77
CA VAL A 77 -8.19 4.28 9.23
C VAL A 77 -9.13 5.41 9.61
N THR A 78 -9.26 6.43 8.74
CA THR A 78 -10.10 7.60 8.95
C THR A 78 -10.42 8.30 7.64
N LYS A 79 -11.55 9.00 7.57
CA LYS A 79 -11.86 9.95 6.49
C LYS A 79 -11.36 11.37 6.77
N GLN A 80 -10.96 11.65 8.01
CA GLN A 80 -10.50 12.97 8.39
C GLN A 80 -9.11 13.25 7.82
N CYS A 81 -8.91 14.45 7.30
CA CYS A 81 -7.62 14.90 6.83
C CYS A 81 -7.41 16.38 7.21
N ASN A 82 -6.18 16.73 7.52
CA ASN A 82 -5.77 18.11 7.79
C ASN A 82 -5.37 18.89 6.52
N LEU A 83 -5.54 18.28 5.33
CA LEU A 83 -5.33 18.91 4.02
C LEU A 83 -6.55 18.73 3.12
N ASN A 84 -6.63 19.55 2.07
CA ASN A 84 -7.66 19.49 1.03
C ASN A 84 -6.98 19.44 -0.36
N CYS A 85 -6.32 18.31 -0.66
CA CYS A 85 -5.55 18.14 -1.88
C CYS A 85 -6.43 18.01 -3.12
N LYS A 86 -6.05 18.63 -4.24
CA LYS A 86 -6.75 18.51 -5.52
C LYS A 86 -6.75 17.05 -6.00
N GLY A 87 -7.90 16.55 -6.46
CA GLY A 87 -8.02 15.18 -6.98
C GLY A 87 -7.71 14.09 -5.94
N CYS A 88 -8.05 14.32 -4.67
CA CYS A 88 -7.92 13.33 -3.63
C CYS A 88 -9.01 12.27 -3.77
N TYR A 89 -8.62 10.99 -3.98
CA TYR A 89 -9.57 9.90 -4.15
C TYR A 89 -10.46 9.66 -2.93
N GLU A 90 -9.93 9.85 -1.72
CA GLU A 90 -10.68 9.65 -0.49
C GLU A 90 -11.81 10.69 -0.33
N GLN A 91 -11.55 11.94 -0.75
CA GLN A 91 -12.58 12.99 -0.79
C GLN A 91 -13.59 12.77 -1.92
N ALA A 92 -13.10 12.36 -3.10
CA ALA A 92 -13.98 12.14 -4.28
C ALA A 92 -14.97 11.00 -4.05
N GLN A 93 -14.63 9.99 -3.28
CA GLN A 93 -15.52 8.86 -2.99
C GLN A 93 -16.63 9.19 -1.98
N HIS A 94 -16.62 10.38 -1.33
CA HIS A 94 -17.63 10.82 -0.37
C HIS A 94 -18.06 9.76 0.64
N ARG A 95 -17.10 8.99 1.16
CA ARG A 95 -17.37 7.85 2.05
C ARG A 95 -18.20 8.28 3.25
N GLN A 96 -19.26 7.51 3.53
CA GLN A 96 -20.17 7.72 4.65
C GLN A 96 -19.76 6.87 5.86
N GLY A 97 -20.37 7.16 7.02
CA GLY A 97 -20.15 6.43 8.25
C GLY A 97 -19.11 7.04 9.18
N THR A 98 -19.01 6.43 10.35
CA THR A 98 -18.04 6.80 11.40
C THR A 98 -16.81 5.92 11.29
N ASP A 99 -15.67 6.43 11.73
CA ASP A 99 -14.44 5.66 11.80
C ASP A 99 -14.60 4.45 12.74
N ILE A 100 -14.07 3.32 12.35
CA ILE A 100 -14.06 2.08 13.14
C ILE A 100 -13.39 2.32 14.51
N SER A 101 -13.92 1.70 15.58
CA SER A 101 -13.39 1.90 16.93
C SER A 101 -12.00 1.31 17.12
N ILE A 102 -11.22 1.86 18.06
CA ILE A 102 -9.86 1.37 18.33
C ILE A 102 -9.87 -0.08 18.83
N GLU A 103 -10.89 -0.48 19.59
CA GLU A 103 -11.02 -1.85 20.06
C GLU A 103 -11.25 -2.82 18.89
N ARG A 104 -11.94 -2.38 17.84
CA ARG A 104 -12.13 -3.20 16.64
C ARG A 104 -10.83 -3.25 15.81
N VAL A 105 -10.07 -2.15 15.76
CA VAL A 105 -8.74 -2.11 15.13
C VAL A 105 -7.79 -3.08 15.81
N SER A 106 -7.74 -3.06 17.14
CA SER A 106 -6.93 -4.00 17.92
C SER A 106 -7.27 -5.46 17.60
N ARG A 107 -8.57 -5.78 17.55
CA ARG A 107 -9.02 -7.11 17.13
C ARG A 107 -8.63 -7.42 15.68
N LEU A 108 -8.75 -6.46 14.75
CA LEU A 108 -8.37 -6.64 13.37
C LEU A 108 -6.87 -7.00 13.22
N PHE A 109 -5.98 -6.30 13.90
CA PHE A 109 -4.55 -6.57 13.83
C PHE A 109 -4.20 -7.94 14.41
N LYS A 110 -4.85 -8.32 15.51
CA LYS A 110 -4.72 -9.66 16.08
C LYS A 110 -5.19 -10.75 15.12
N GLU A 111 -6.40 -10.62 14.57
CA GLU A 111 -6.97 -11.55 13.59
C GLU A 111 -6.09 -11.66 12.34
N ALA A 112 -5.59 -10.54 11.81
CA ALA A 112 -4.68 -10.49 10.68
C ALA A 112 -3.39 -11.29 10.94
N ARG A 113 -2.77 -11.07 12.11
CA ARG A 113 -1.57 -11.81 12.55
C ARG A 113 -1.81 -13.31 12.67
N GLU A 114 -2.94 -13.70 13.22
CA GLU A 114 -3.33 -15.12 13.40
C GLU A 114 -3.55 -15.80 12.06
N LEU A 115 -4.17 -15.12 11.11
CA LEU A 115 -4.44 -15.61 9.76
C LEU A 115 -3.17 -15.64 8.87
N GLY A 116 -2.20 -14.78 9.16
CA GLY A 116 -0.96 -14.69 8.39
C GLY A 116 -0.90 -13.51 7.40
N THR A 117 -1.81 -12.55 7.51
CA THR A 117 -1.61 -11.24 6.86
C THR A 117 -0.45 -10.53 7.56
N SER A 118 0.55 -10.12 6.80
CA SER A 118 1.83 -9.66 7.35
C SER A 118 2.24 -8.28 6.89
N ILE A 119 1.43 -7.66 6.03
CA ILE A 119 1.57 -6.27 5.60
C ILE A 119 0.21 -5.60 5.79
N ILE A 120 0.16 -4.52 6.54
CA ILE A 120 -1.04 -3.70 6.72
C ILE A 120 -0.69 -2.26 6.33
N VAL A 121 -1.08 -1.89 5.12
CA VAL A 121 -0.93 -0.50 4.65
C VAL A 121 -1.94 0.36 5.39
N ILE A 122 -1.46 1.32 6.14
CA ILE A 122 -2.29 2.30 6.85
C ILE A 122 -2.43 3.53 5.95
N ALA A 123 -3.67 3.85 5.59
CA ALA A 123 -4.04 4.92 4.68
C ALA A 123 -5.36 5.59 5.14
N GLY A 124 -6.03 6.30 4.24
CA GLY A 124 -7.30 6.99 4.48
C GLY A 124 -7.17 8.48 4.22
N GLY A 125 -7.79 9.33 5.03
CA GLY A 125 -7.55 10.77 5.02
C GLY A 125 -6.11 11.09 5.43
N GLU A 126 -5.89 11.42 6.70
CA GLU A 126 -4.53 11.49 7.26
C GLU A 126 -4.43 10.58 8.49
N PRO A 127 -3.70 9.46 8.38
CA PRO A 127 -3.61 8.49 9.49
C PRO A 127 -3.05 9.06 10.79
N LEU A 128 -2.16 10.05 10.71
CA LEU A 128 -1.55 10.64 11.89
C LEU A 128 -2.51 11.53 12.71
N THR A 129 -3.73 11.77 12.22
CA THR A 129 -4.82 12.36 13.03
C THR A 129 -5.41 11.36 14.03
N ARG A 130 -5.08 10.06 13.88
CA ARG A 130 -5.45 8.96 14.78
C ARG A 130 -4.21 8.24 15.32
N PRO A 131 -3.41 8.90 16.16
CA PRO A 131 -2.13 8.34 16.64
C PRO A 131 -2.28 7.02 17.39
N GLU A 132 -3.44 6.75 18.00
CA GLU A 132 -3.77 5.50 18.67
C GLU A 132 -3.66 4.28 17.74
N ILE A 133 -3.82 4.45 16.42
CA ILE A 133 -3.61 3.37 15.43
C ILE A 133 -2.14 2.94 15.40
N LEU A 134 -1.23 3.90 15.49
CA LEU A 134 0.21 3.58 15.52
C LEU A 134 0.62 2.99 16.87
N ASP A 135 -0.03 3.41 17.97
CA ASP A 135 0.18 2.81 19.27
C ASP A 135 -0.21 1.33 19.26
N GLU A 136 -1.34 0.99 18.65
CA GLU A 136 -1.73 -0.40 18.46
C GLU A 136 -0.77 -1.16 17.53
N ALA A 137 -0.33 -0.56 16.41
CA ALA A 137 0.59 -1.18 15.45
C ALA A 137 1.95 -1.56 16.05
N ARG A 138 2.42 -0.86 17.09
CA ARG A 138 3.69 -1.15 17.78
C ARG A 138 3.71 -2.53 18.43
N GLU A 139 2.54 -3.03 18.86
CA GLU A 139 2.41 -4.33 19.52
C GLU A 139 2.65 -5.53 18.57
N TYR A 140 2.64 -5.28 17.26
CA TYR A 140 2.72 -6.31 16.22
C TYR A 140 4.02 -6.21 15.41
N SER A 141 5.16 -6.41 16.06
CA SER A 141 6.50 -6.27 15.43
C SER A 141 6.82 -7.29 14.33
N ASP A 142 5.95 -8.28 14.10
CA ASP A 142 5.99 -9.27 13.02
C ASP A 142 5.08 -8.90 11.84
N ILE A 143 4.35 -7.80 11.90
CA ILE A 143 3.61 -7.19 10.81
C ILE A 143 4.33 -5.91 10.38
N ILE A 144 4.41 -5.64 9.08
CA ILE A 144 4.91 -4.38 8.54
C ILE A 144 3.74 -3.45 8.27
N PHE A 145 3.85 -2.22 8.77
CA PHE A 145 2.86 -1.16 8.61
C PHE A 145 3.42 -0.01 7.77
N PRO A 146 3.30 -0.04 6.44
CA PRO A 146 3.51 1.14 5.62
C PRO A 146 2.42 2.18 5.95
N VAL A 147 2.80 3.39 6.37
CA VAL A 147 1.86 4.46 6.75
C VAL A 147 1.93 5.58 5.73
N PHE A 148 0.92 5.67 4.87
CA PHE A 148 0.82 6.72 3.86
C PHE A 148 0.34 8.00 4.52
N THR A 149 1.19 9.00 4.58
CA THR A 149 0.92 10.25 5.31
C THR A 149 1.37 11.47 4.53
N ASN A 150 0.68 12.58 4.69
CA ASN A 150 1.12 13.88 4.19
C ASN A 150 2.33 14.45 4.97
N GLY A 151 2.68 13.84 6.10
CA GLY A 151 3.85 14.15 6.90
C GLY A 151 3.74 15.42 7.77
N VAL A 152 2.66 16.20 7.68
CA VAL A 152 2.51 17.48 8.40
C VAL A 152 2.64 17.27 9.91
N LEU A 153 2.02 16.22 10.44
CA LEU A 153 1.96 15.93 11.88
C LEU A 153 3.21 15.23 12.43
N ILE A 154 4.20 14.92 11.59
CA ILE A 154 5.46 14.34 12.07
C ILE A 154 6.25 15.38 12.84
N ASP A 155 6.44 15.14 14.12
CA ASP A 155 7.30 15.92 15.03
C ASP A 155 8.50 15.08 15.53
N GLN A 156 9.28 15.64 16.47
CA GLN A 156 10.43 14.96 17.05
C GLN A 156 10.02 13.70 17.84
N GLY A 157 8.90 13.76 18.57
CA GLY A 157 8.35 12.61 19.32
C GLY A 157 7.98 11.45 18.39
N MET A 158 7.25 11.76 17.31
CA MET A 158 6.90 10.80 16.28
C MET A 158 8.13 10.20 15.61
N ALA A 159 9.13 11.03 15.25
CA ALA A 159 10.36 10.55 14.64
C ALA A 159 11.11 9.57 15.57
N MET A 160 11.15 9.84 16.88
CA MET A 160 11.73 8.94 17.86
C MET A 160 10.94 7.63 17.98
N MET A 161 9.61 7.70 18.04
CA MET A 161 8.72 6.52 18.06
C MET A 161 9.00 5.64 16.83
N LEU A 162 9.03 6.20 15.63
CA LEU A 162 9.29 5.49 14.37
C LEU A 162 10.71 4.87 14.32
N ARG A 163 11.70 5.52 14.91
CA ARG A 163 13.06 4.97 15.02
C ARG A 163 13.10 3.67 15.79
N TYR A 164 12.33 3.54 16.87
CA TYR A 164 12.32 2.35 17.70
C TYR A 164 11.34 1.27 17.20
N ASN A 165 10.27 1.67 16.49
CA ASN A 165 9.26 0.76 15.94
C ASN A 165 9.43 0.63 14.41
N ARG A 166 10.48 -0.07 13.98
CA ARG A 166 10.90 -0.16 12.57
C ARG A 166 9.95 -0.92 11.66
N ASN A 167 8.99 -1.62 12.22
CA ASN A 167 7.88 -2.24 11.51
C ASN A 167 6.84 -1.19 11.04
N ILE A 168 6.86 0.01 11.59
CA ILE A 168 6.05 1.15 11.13
C ILE A 168 6.90 1.99 10.19
N VAL A 169 6.55 2.00 8.92
CA VAL A 169 7.33 2.62 7.85
C VAL A 169 6.55 3.81 7.27
N PRO A 170 6.91 5.06 7.60
CA PRO A 170 6.23 6.21 7.00
C PRO A 170 6.55 6.31 5.53
N ILE A 171 5.50 6.48 4.71
CA ILE A 171 5.55 6.72 3.28
C ILE A 171 5.01 8.12 3.05
N ILE A 172 5.92 9.05 2.84
CA ILE A 172 5.60 10.49 2.81
C ILE A 172 5.07 10.87 1.44
N SER A 173 3.90 11.46 1.41
CA SER A 173 3.26 11.87 0.17
C SER A 173 3.92 13.11 -0.45
N LEU A 174 4.32 13.00 -1.71
CA LEU A 174 4.93 14.05 -2.53
C LEU A 174 4.43 13.90 -3.97
N GLU A 175 4.31 14.99 -4.74
CA GLU A 175 3.78 14.89 -6.10
C GLU A 175 4.84 15.13 -7.19
N GLY A 176 6.03 15.48 -6.77
CA GLY A 176 7.13 15.87 -7.64
C GLY A 176 7.94 17.02 -7.06
N PRO A 177 8.61 17.82 -7.87
CA PRO A 177 9.25 19.06 -7.45
C PRO A 177 8.26 20.05 -6.82
N ARG A 178 8.80 21.14 -6.26
CA ARG A 178 8.03 22.17 -5.53
C ARG A 178 6.72 22.53 -6.20
N LYS A 179 6.77 22.94 -7.47
CA LYS A 179 5.59 23.42 -8.18
C LYS A 179 4.46 22.39 -8.16
N ALA A 180 4.74 21.16 -8.59
CA ALA A 180 3.73 20.09 -8.65
C ALA A 180 3.18 19.73 -7.25
N THR A 181 4.04 19.72 -6.24
CA THR A 181 3.62 19.41 -4.87
C THR A 181 2.75 20.52 -4.28
N ASP A 182 3.16 21.80 -4.44
CA ASP A 182 2.41 22.94 -3.89
C ASP A 182 1.09 23.14 -4.65
N GLU A 183 1.05 22.98 -5.97
CA GLU A 183 -0.18 23.07 -6.77
C GLU A 183 -1.26 22.05 -6.36
N ARG A 184 -0.86 20.83 -5.99
CA ARG A 184 -1.80 19.78 -5.60
C ARG A 184 -2.16 19.82 -4.12
N ARG A 185 -1.18 20.10 -3.24
CA ARG A 185 -1.31 19.92 -1.79
C ARG A 185 -1.46 21.22 -1.01
N GLY A 186 -1.21 22.36 -1.66
CA GLY A 186 -1.25 23.71 -1.07
C GLY A 186 0.13 24.34 -0.98
N ASP A 187 0.15 25.66 -0.99
CA ASP A 187 1.38 26.47 -0.99
C ASP A 187 2.28 26.15 0.21
N GLY A 188 3.60 26.03 -0.05
CA GLY A 188 4.60 25.75 0.95
C GLY A 188 4.67 24.31 1.44
N MET A 189 3.84 23.41 0.92
CA MET A 189 3.83 21.99 1.31
C MET A 189 5.11 21.28 0.95
N TYR A 190 5.72 21.59 -0.19
CA TYR A 190 7.02 21.01 -0.55
C TYR A 190 8.10 21.28 0.50
N ASP A 191 8.20 22.53 0.98
CA ASP A 191 9.19 22.89 2.01
C ASP A 191 8.87 22.23 3.36
N LEU A 192 7.59 22.17 3.71
CA LEU A 192 7.18 21.53 4.95
C LEU A 192 7.55 20.03 4.92
N VAL A 193 7.14 19.31 3.86
CA VAL A 193 7.39 17.87 3.70
C VAL A 193 8.89 17.56 3.67
N THR A 194 9.67 18.33 2.93
CA THR A 194 11.12 18.11 2.86
C THR A 194 11.82 18.38 4.19
N ARG A 195 11.34 19.34 5.01
CA ARG A 195 11.81 19.50 6.41
C ARG A 195 11.50 18.27 7.26
N LYS A 196 10.29 17.67 7.10
CA LYS A 196 9.91 16.44 7.82
C LYS A 196 10.76 15.25 7.39
N MET A 197 11.03 15.12 6.08
CA MET A 197 11.97 14.11 5.57
C MET A 197 13.36 14.25 6.16
N LYS A 198 13.89 15.48 6.26
CA LYS A 198 15.17 15.76 6.93
C LYS A 198 15.14 15.38 8.41
N LEU A 199 14.03 15.66 9.11
CA LEU A 199 13.84 15.26 10.51
C LEU A 199 13.92 13.73 10.66
N LEU A 200 13.19 12.97 9.83
CA LEU A 200 13.22 11.51 9.82
C LEU A 200 14.63 10.99 9.53
N LYS A 201 15.30 11.53 8.52
CA LYS A 201 16.68 11.16 8.16
C LYS A 201 17.64 11.38 9.33
N ASN A 202 17.58 12.54 9.98
CA ASN A 202 18.47 12.90 11.08
C ASN A 202 18.24 12.01 12.32
N ASN A 203 17.04 11.49 12.49
CA ASN A 203 16.72 10.51 13.53
C ASN A 203 17.00 9.04 13.12
N GLY A 204 17.53 8.80 11.91
CA GLY A 204 17.84 7.45 11.44
C GLY A 204 16.60 6.57 11.20
N VAL A 205 15.45 7.19 10.90
CA VAL A 205 14.21 6.50 10.53
C VAL A 205 14.35 6.00 9.09
N PHE A 206 13.92 4.76 8.84
CA PHE A 206 13.70 4.27 7.49
C PHE A 206 12.33 4.76 7.00
N TYR A 207 12.28 5.38 5.82
CA TYR A 207 11.04 5.90 5.25
C TYR A 207 11.06 5.92 3.72
N GLY A 208 9.86 5.99 3.15
CA GLY A 208 9.63 6.10 1.72
C GLY A 208 8.96 7.42 1.32
N ALA A 209 8.78 7.58 0.02
CA ALA A 209 7.93 8.60 -0.58
C ALA A 209 6.84 7.93 -1.42
N SER A 210 5.62 8.45 -1.38
CA SER A 210 4.53 8.11 -2.29
C SER A 210 4.31 9.25 -3.27
N ILE A 211 4.22 8.93 -4.56
CA ILE A 211 4.04 9.89 -5.64
C ILE A 211 2.88 9.40 -6.50
N THR A 212 1.83 10.21 -6.60
CA THR A 212 0.80 9.95 -7.59
C THR A 212 1.37 10.28 -8.97
N ILE A 213 1.43 9.26 -9.84
CA ILE A 213 1.99 9.41 -11.18
C ILE A 213 0.87 9.56 -12.20
N THR A 214 1.00 10.58 -13.05
CA THR A 214 0.05 10.94 -14.09
C THR A 214 0.77 11.04 -15.44
N SER A 215 0.00 11.14 -16.53
CA SER A 215 0.53 11.42 -17.87
C SER A 215 1.35 12.71 -17.91
N GLU A 216 1.03 13.70 -17.07
CA GLU A 216 1.68 15.02 -17.05
C GLU A 216 2.99 15.05 -16.26
N ASN A 217 3.13 14.22 -15.20
CA ASN A 217 4.30 14.30 -14.32
C ASN A 217 5.28 13.14 -14.45
N MET A 218 4.92 12.07 -15.17
CA MET A 218 5.68 10.82 -15.24
C MET A 218 7.16 11.07 -15.63
N GLU A 219 7.40 11.84 -16.66
CA GLU A 219 8.76 12.19 -17.10
C GLU A 219 9.59 12.84 -15.99
N GLN A 220 9.00 13.79 -15.29
CA GLN A 220 9.67 14.57 -14.26
C GLN A 220 9.96 13.74 -13.02
N VAL A 221 8.95 12.99 -12.50
CA VAL A 221 9.08 12.24 -11.26
C VAL A 221 9.89 10.94 -11.39
N THR A 222 10.10 10.48 -12.61
CA THR A 222 10.99 9.35 -12.93
C THR A 222 12.38 9.78 -13.42
N SER A 223 12.66 11.08 -13.52
CA SER A 223 13.97 11.57 -13.94
C SER A 223 15.06 11.24 -12.93
N ASP A 224 16.27 10.99 -13.41
CA ASP A 224 17.45 10.73 -12.56
C ASP A 224 17.69 11.85 -11.54
N GLY A 225 17.48 13.11 -11.95
CA GLY A 225 17.65 14.28 -11.08
C GLY A 225 16.70 14.27 -9.91
N PHE A 226 15.41 14.03 -10.16
CA PHE A 226 14.40 14.00 -9.08
C PHE A 226 14.60 12.80 -8.15
N VAL A 227 14.85 11.61 -8.70
CA VAL A 227 15.14 10.42 -7.91
C VAL A 227 16.40 10.60 -7.05
N PHE A 228 17.45 11.21 -7.60
CA PHE A 228 18.65 11.54 -6.84
C PHE A 228 18.35 12.50 -5.68
N GLU A 229 17.50 13.51 -5.88
CA GLU A 229 17.09 14.44 -4.83
C GLU A 229 16.33 13.72 -3.71
N LEU A 230 15.38 12.83 -4.03
CA LEU A 230 14.70 12.00 -3.04
C LEU A 230 15.70 11.17 -2.22
N MET A 231 16.65 10.51 -2.87
CA MET A 231 17.66 9.73 -2.18
C MET A 231 18.57 10.59 -1.31
N ARG A 232 18.91 11.81 -1.74
CA ARG A 232 19.67 12.80 -0.97
C ARG A 232 18.90 13.26 0.26
N LEU A 233 17.58 13.43 0.16
CA LEU A 233 16.71 13.70 1.31
C LEU A 233 16.66 12.54 2.29
N GLY A 234 16.96 11.30 1.88
CA GLY A 234 17.00 10.11 2.74
C GLY A 234 15.94 9.07 2.41
N VAL A 235 15.14 9.30 1.36
CA VAL A 235 14.15 8.32 0.87
C VAL A 235 14.83 7.02 0.46
N ARG A 236 14.27 5.88 0.88
CA ARG A 236 14.78 4.54 0.59
C ARG A 236 13.74 3.62 -0.06
N ALA A 237 12.50 4.06 -0.12
CA ALA A 237 11.45 3.42 -0.90
C ALA A 237 10.67 4.49 -1.66
N VAL A 238 10.36 4.27 -2.92
CA VAL A 238 9.49 5.15 -3.72
C VAL A 238 8.32 4.30 -4.19
N VAL A 239 7.12 4.71 -3.82
CA VAL A 239 5.88 4.09 -4.26
C VAL A 239 5.24 5.02 -5.27
N TYR A 240 5.31 4.66 -6.54
CA TYR A 240 4.54 5.32 -7.58
C TYR A 240 3.14 4.74 -7.56
N VAL A 241 2.14 5.60 -7.34
CA VAL A 241 0.74 5.23 -7.39
C VAL A 241 0.17 5.79 -8.68
N GLN A 242 -0.13 4.93 -9.65
CA GLN A 242 -0.71 5.35 -10.91
C GLN A 242 -2.08 5.98 -10.65
N TYR A 243 -2.33 7.11 -11.30
CA TYR A 243 -3.59 7.83 -11.14
C TYR A 243 -4.74 7.01 -11.73
N VAL A 244 -5.75 6.74 -10.91
CA VAL A 244 -7.02 6.18 -11.36
C VAL A 244 -8.04 7.32 -11.40
N PRO A 245 -8.64 7.63 -12.55
CA PRO A 245 -9.56 8.76 -12.70
C PRO A 245 -10.88 8.46 -11.97
N VAL A 246 -11.07 9.06 -10.81
CA VAL A 246 -12.35 8.98 -10.06
C VAL A 246 -13.40 9.99 -10.56
N ASP A 247 -12.97 10.92 -11.41
CA ASP A 247 -13.79 11.92 -12.09
C ASP A 247 -13.53 11.81 -13.60
N PRO A 248 -14.56 11.61 -14.44
CA PRO A 248 -14.40 11.53 -15.89
C PRO A 248 -13.65 12.70 -16.53
N GLU A 249 -13.76 13.91 -15.98
CA GLU A 249 -13.03 15.09 -16.46
C GLU A 249 -11.51 14.93 -16.33
N THR A 250 -11.05 14.02 -15.48
CA THR A 250 -9.63 13.77 -15.19
C THR A 250 -9.06 12.53 -15.88
N GLU A 251 -9.79 11.88 -16.78
CA GLU A 251 -9.32 10.69 -17.52
C GLU A 251 -8.02 10.93 -18.26
N HIS A 252 -7.79 12.15 -18.77
CA HIS A 252 -6.57 12.53 -19.46
C HIS A 252 -5.31 12.44 -18.60
N LEU A 253 -5.43 12.41 -17.26
CA LEU A 253 -4.32 12.25 -16.32
C LEU A 253 -3.90 10.79 -16.14
N ALA A 254 -4.72 9.82 -16.54
CA ALA A 254 -4.35 8.42 -16.46
C ALA A 254 -3.22 8.09 -17.44
N LEU A 255 -2.40 7.10 -17.06
CA LEU A 255 -1.33 6.63 -17.94
C LEU A 255 -1.91 5.74 -19.04
N GLY A 256 -1.70 6.09 -20.29
CA GLY A 256 -2.01 5.22 -21.44
C GLY A 256 -1.09 3.98 -21.48
N ILE A 257 -1.47 2.98 -22.29
CA ILE A 257 -0.74 1.70 -22.41
C ILE A 257 0.74 1.91 -22.73
N GLU A 258 1.05 2.77 -23.71
CA GLU A 258 2.44 3.04 -24.12
C GLU A 258 3.24 3.71 -23.00
N THR A 259 2.61 4.67 -22.29
CA THR A 259 3.26 5.38 -21.18
C THR A 259 3.52 4.44 -20.01
N ARG A 260 2.62 3.48 -19.72
CA ARG A 260 2.85 2.45 -18.69
C ARG A 260 4.01 1.53 -19.06
N ALA A 261 4.12 1.12 -20.33
CA ALA A 261 5.26 0.33 -20.79
C ALA A 261 6.59 1.07 -20.60
N ILE A 262 6.65 2.35 -20.93
CA ILE A 262 7.82 3.21 -20.69
C ILE A 262 8.14 3.31 -19.20
N LEU A 263 7.12 3.51 -18.36
CA LEU A 263 7.28 3.55 -16.91
C LEU A 263 7.88 2.25 -16.36
N THR A 264 7.35 1.10 -16.79
CA THR A 264 7.85 -0.22 -16.38
C THR A 264 9.33 -0.39 -16.72
N GLU A 265 9.76 -0.04 -17.93
CA GLU A 265 11.17 -0.12 -18.35
C GLU A 265 12.06 0.80 -17.51
N ARG A 266 11.62 2.03 -17.26
CA ARG A 266 12.34 3.00 -16.39
C ARG A 266 12.51 2.45 -14.97
N LEU A 267 11.43 1.93 -14.39
CA LEU A 267 11.48 1.39 -13.03
C LEU A 267 12.37 0.15 -12.94
N ASP A 268 12.35 -0.73 -13.93
CA ASP A 268 13.24 -1.89 -13.97
C ASP A 268 14.72 -1.46 -14.09
N THR A 269 15.01 -0.39 -14.79
CA THR A 269 16.35 0.21 -14.85
C THR A 269 16.74 0.81 -13.48
N MET A 270 15.84 1.57 -12.83
CA MET A 270 16.08 2.15 -11.50
C MET A 270 16.30 1.08 -10.46
N ARG A 271 15.53 -0.01 -10.47
CA ARG A 271 15.66 -1.15 -9.56
C ARG A 271 17.04 -1.81 -9.63
N LYS A 272 17.64 -1.83 -10.83
CA LYS A 272 18.99 -2.37 -11.04
C LYS A 272 20.09 -1.40 -10.60
N GLN A 273 19.92 -0.11 -10.85
CA GLN A 273 20.97 0.90 -10.72
C GLN A 273 20.95 1.63 -9.37
N LYS A 274 19.78 1.87 -8.80
CA LYS A 274 19.63 2.69 -7.61
C LYS A 274 19.54 1.85 -6.34
N LYS A 275 20.02 2.42 -5.23
CA LYS A 275 19.98 1.78 -3.91
C LYS A 275 18.71 2.16 -3.14
N ALA A 276 17.56 1.97 -3.75
CA ALA A 276 16.24 2.20 -3.17
C ALA A 276 15.25 1.16 -3.71
N VAL A 277 14.15 0.98 -3.00
CA VAL A 277 13.03 0.16 -3.45
C VAL A 277 12.13 1.02 -4.33
N PHE A 278 11.70 0.50 -5.46
CA PHE A 278 10.74 1.15 -6.36
C PHE A 278 9.55 0.21 -6.53
N ILE A 279 8.37 0.70 -6.19
CA ILE A 279 7.09 -0.01 -6.31
C ILE A 279 6.21 0.79 -7.26
N ASP A 280 5.57 0.14 -8.19
CA ASP A 280 4.56 0.70 -9.10
C ASP A 280 3.22 0.05 -8.79
N PHE A 281 2.26 0.83 -8.31
CA PHE A 281 0.94 0.33 -7.99
C PHE A 281 -0.12 1.03 -8.89
N PRO A 282 -0.92 0.28 -9.67
CA PRO A 282 -0.98 -1.18 -9.74
C PRO A 282 0.00 -1.83 -10.75
N GLY A 283 0.83 -1.10 -11.48
CA GLY A 283 1.63 -1.60 -12.62
C GLY A 283 2.45 -2.86 -12.34
N ASP A 284 2.99 -3.05 -11.13
CA ASP A 284 3.73 -4.27 -10.77
C ASP A 284 2.84 -5.52 -10.67
N GLU A 285 1.51 -5.36 -10.64
CA GLU A 285 0.55 -6.47 -10.58
C GLU A 285 0.55 -7.30 -11.85
N GLU A 286 0.91 -6.71 -13.01
CA GLU A 286 1.06 -7.46 -14.27
C GLU A 286 2.04 -8.63 -14.14
N LYS A 287 3.16 -8.41 -13.44
CA LYS A 287 4.19 -9.43 -13.19
C LYS A 287 3.68 -10.59 -12.33
N LEU A 288 2.54 -10.39 -11.66
CA LEU A 288 1.88 -11.34 -10.76
C LEU A 288 0.58 -11.90 -11.35
N GLY A 289 0.37 -11.73 -12.67
CA GLY A 289 -0.79 -12.27 -13.36
C GLY A 289 -2.04 -11.39 -13.27
N GLY A 290 -1.88 -10.06 -13.19
CA GLY A 290 -2.94 -9.06 -13.21
C GLY A 290 -3.38 -8.61 -11.82
N CYS A 291 -4.50 -7.88 -11.76
CA CYS A 291 -4.98 -7.18 -10.56
C CYS A 291 -4.98 -8.07 -9.30
N LEU A 292 -4.39 -7.58 -8.22
CA LEU A 292 -4.24 -8.28 -6.95
C LEU A 292 -5.37 -8.01 -5.94
N ALA A 293 -6.38 -7.26 -6.34
CA ALA A 293 -7.55 -6.93 -5.52
C ALA A 293 -8.38 -8.16 -5.11
N ALA A 294 -9.43 -7.92 -4.34
CA ALA A 294 -10.38 -8.91 -3.86
C ALA A 294 -9.77 -10.09 -3.09
N GLY A 295 -8.62 -9.86 -2.48
CA GLY A 295 -7.89 -10.83 -1.67
C GLY A 295 -6.88 -11.66 -2.45
N ARG A 296 -6.70 -11.53 -3.76
CA ARG A 296 -5.62 -12.22 -4.49
C ARG A 296 -4.25 -11.90 -3.88
N GLY A 297 -3.95 -10.63 -3.68
CA GLY A 297 -2.77 -10.13 -3.00
C GLY A 297 -3.13 -9.24 -1.81
N PHE A 298 -4.22 -8.51 -1.92
CA PHE A 298 -4.71 -7.64 -0.86
C PHE A 298 -6.24 -7.48 -0.87
N ILE A 299 -6.77 -7.01 0.26
CA ILE A 299 -8.12 -6.45 0.40
C ILE A 299 -8.02 -5.02 0.89
N HIS A 300 -9.08 -4.27 0.75
CA HIS A 300 -9.23 -2.97 1.37
C HIS A 300 -10.23 -3.03 2.54
N ILE A 301 -9.91 -2.36 3.63
CA ILE A 301 -10.81 -2.11 4.75
C ILE A 301 -11.09 -0.61 4.76
N SER A 302 -12.34 -0.22 4.61
CA SER A 302 -12.72 1.19 4.69
C SER A 302 -12.66 1.71 6.13
N GLN A 303 -12.70 3.03 6.28
CA GLN A 303 -12.70 3.67 7.60
C GLN A 303 -13.90 3.25 8.47
N SER A 304 -15.02 2.84 7.86
CA SER A 304 -16.20 2.35 8.57
C SER A 304 -16.24 0.83 8.78
N GLY A 305 -15.17 0.11 8.35
CA GLY A 305 -15.04 -1.33 8.55
C GLY A 305 -15.60 -2.18 7.42
N ALA A 306 -16.06 -1.61 6.30
CA ALA A 306 -16.46 -2.39 5.13
C ALA A 306 -15.24 -3.08 4.51
N VAL A 307 -15.40 -4.35 4.10
CA VAL A 307 -14.34 -5.13 3.44
C VAL A 307 -14.55 -5.08 1.94
N GLU A 308 -13.68 -4.36 1.27
CA GLU A 308 -13.77 -4.01 -0.14
C GLU A 308 -12.69 -4.71 -0.96
N PRO A 309 -12.88 -4.91 -2.27
CA PRO A 309 -11.85 -5.47 -3.14
C PRO A 309 -10.58 -4.61 -3.20
N CYS A 310 -10.75 -3.28 -3.32
CA CYS A 310 -9.68 -2.32 -3.55
C CYS A 310 -10.14 -0.91 -3.13
N PRO A 311 -9.23 0.02 -2.76
CA PRO A 311 -9.60 1.42 -2.56
C PRO A 311 -10.32 2.07 -3.75
N ALA A 312 -10.00 1.66 -4.99
CA ALA A 312 -10.64 2.14 -6.22
C ALA A 312 -11.99 1.45 -6.52
N SER A 313 -12.44 0.51 -5.69
CA SER A 313 -13.69 -0.24 -5.86
C SER A 313 -14.42 -0.34 -4.52
N PRO A 314 -15.13 0.73 -4.09
CA PRO A 314 -15.70 0.88 -2.76
C PRO A 314 -17.02 0.11 -2.60
N HIS A 315 -17.06 -1.15 -3.01
CA HIS A 315 -18.22 -2.03 -2.91
C HIS A 315 -17.95 -3.16 -1.91
N SER A 316 -18.94 -3.50 -1.11
CA SER A 316 -18.79 -4.51 -0.07
C SER A 316 -20.11 -5.23 0.23
N ASP A 317 -20.02 -6.51 0.56
CA ASP A 317 -21.13 -7.34 1.07
C ASP A 317 -20.96 -7.68 2.57
N VAL A 318 -19.89 -7.18 3.22
CA VAL A 318 -19.57 -7.55 4.60
C VAL A 318 -18.82 -6.44 5.35
N SER A 319 -19.14 -6.30 6.65
CA SER A 319 -18.48 -5.31 7.53
C SER A 319 -17.78 -5.98 8.70
N LEU A 320 -16.61 -5.48 9.06
CA LEU A 320 -15.88 -5.90 10.26
C LEU A 320 -16.54 -5.44 11.57
N ASN A 321 -17.54 -4.56 11.50
CA ASN A 321 -18.35 -4.23 12.69
C ASN A 321 -19.21 -5.42 13.12
N ASP A 322 -19.63 -6.26 12.17
CA ASP A 322 -20.58 -7.34 12.37
C ASP A 322 -19.93 -8.72 12.41
N THR A 323 -18.67 -8.83 11.91
CA THR A 323 -18.03 -10.14 11.76
C THR A 323 -16.52 -10.11 11.99
N SER A 324 -15.89 -11.29 12.11
CA SER A 324 -14.44 -11.45 12.17
C SER A 324 -13.79 -11.26 10.80
N LEU A 325 -12.49 -10.90 10.75
CA LEU A 325 -11.74 -10.88 9.49
C LEU A 325 -11.77 -12.25 8.80
N LYS A 326 -11.66 -13.34 9.56
CA LYS A 326 -11.73 -14.70 9.03
C LYS A 326 -13.02 -14.97 8.28
N ASP A 327 -14.16 -14.53 8.82
CA ASP A 327 -15.46 -14.75 8.19
C ASP A 327 -15.69 -13.77 7.04
N ALA A 328 -15.23 -12.54 7.15
CA ALA A 328 -15.24 -11.57 6.07
C ALA A 328 -14.46 -12.05 4.82
N LEU A 329 -13.33 -12.74 5.00
CA LEU A 329 -12.58 -13.33 3.89
C LEU A 329 -13.32 -14.46 3.14
N LYS A 330 -14.43 -14.98 3.71
CA LYS A 330 -15.33 -15.93 3.05
C LYS A 330 -16.39 -15.26 2.18
N SER A 331 -16.39 -13.93 2.08
CA SER A 331 -17.31 -13.14 1.26
C SER A 331 -17.51 -13.77 -0.13
N LYS A 332 -18.77 -13.92 -0.52
CA LYS A 332 -19.15 -14.45 -1.84
C LYS A 332 -18.80 -13.42 -2.93
N PHE A 333 -18.93 -12.14 -2.64
CA PHE A 333 -18.59 -11.05 -3.53
C PHE A 333 -17.10 -11.07 -3.88
N LEU A 334 -16.21 -11.06 -2.88
CA LEU A 334 -14.77 -11.14 -3.11
C LEU A 334 -14.37 -12.43 -3.86
N ARG A 335 -14.99 -13.55 -3.52
CA ARG A 335 -14.73 -14.82 -4.20
C ARG A 335 -15.12 -14.78 -5.66
N ARG A 336 -16.30 -14.26 -6.01
CA ARG A 336 -16.74 -14.12 -7.42
C ARG A 336 -15.77 -13.31 -8.25
N ILE A 337 -15.21 -12.22 -7.69
CA ILE A 337 -14.18 -11.43 -8.37
C ILE A 337 -12.93 -12.29 -8.62
N ARG A 338 -12.42 -13.00 -7.62
CA ARG A 338 -11.23 -13.87 -7.75
C ARG A 338 -11.42 -15.01 -8.76
N GLU A 339 -12.61 -15.58 -8.84
CA GLU A 339 -12.96 -16.68 -9.73
C GLU A 339 -13.16 -16.24 -11.19
N THR A 340 -13.02 -14.94 -11.49
CA THR A 340 -13.15 -14.39 -12.86
C THR A 340 -11.82 -13.74 -13.32
N PRO A 341 -10.73 -14.52 -13.48
CA PRO A 341 -9.37 -13.96 -13.68
C PRO A 341 -9.24 -13.12 -14.96
N HIS A 342 -9.98 -13.44 -16.04
CA HIS A 342 -9.97 -12.63 -17.26
C HIS A 342 -10.55 -11.23 -17.08
N SER A 343 -11.36 -11.01 -16.05
CA SER A 343 -11.84 -9.67 -15.72
C SER A 343 -10.82 -8.87 -14.89
N LEU A 344 -9.76 -9.51 -14.41
CA LEU A 344 -8.70 -8.91 -13.61
C LEU A 344 -7.44 -8.57 -14.43
N ILE A 345 -7.47 -8.81 -15.73
CA ILE A 345 -6.41 -8.35 -16.63
C ILE A 345 -6.60 -6.84 -16.84
N GLU A 346 -5.51 -6.10 -16.83
CA GLU A 346 -5.52 -4.66 -17.01
C GLU A 346 -6.23 -4.24 -18.31
N SER A 347 -6.84 -3.10 -18.26
CA SER A 347 -7.59 -2.45 -19.31
C SER A 347 -6.99 -1.07 -19.63
N ALA A 348 -7.68 -0.25 -20.39
CA ALA A 348 -7.16 1.00 -20.92
C ALA A 348 -6.71 1.99 -19.83
N SER A 349 -7.41 2.07 -18.69
CA SER A 349 -7.06 2.96 -17.56
C SER A 349 -5.93 2.43 -16.66
N GLY A 350 -5.51 1.17 -16.83
CA GLY A 350 -4.56 0.49 -15.92
C GLY A 350 -5.19 -0.06 -14.65
N CYS A 351 -6.50 0.11 -14.45
CA CYS A 351 -7.22 -0.41 -13.27
C CYS A 351 -8.43 -1.26 -13.71
N ALA A 352 -8.30 -2.57 -13.63
CA ALA A 352 -9.32 -3.50 -14.12
C ALA A 352 -10.67 -3.38 -13.39
N LEU A 353 -10.67 -3.10 -12.09
CA LEU A 353 -11.91 -2.96 -11.33
C LEU A 353 -12.61 -1.63 -11.59
N TYR A 354 -11.84 -0.56 -11.83
CA TYR A 354 -12.39 0.73 -12.22
C TYR A 354 -13.09 0.64 -13.59
N ASP A 355 -12.40 0.12 -14.60
CA ASP A 355 -12.95 0.02 -15.96
C ASP A 355 -14.16 -0.92 -16.04
N LYS A 356 -14.35 -1.80 -15.08
CA LYS A 356 -15.44 -2.78 -15.03
C LYS A 356 -16.36 -2.56 -13.83
N GLU A 357 -16.53 -1.30 -13.41
CA GLU A 357 -17.30 -0.95 -12.21
C GLU A 357 -18.72 -1.52 -12.21
N GLU A 358 -19.43 -1.47 -13.35
CA GLU A 358 -20.79 -2.02 -13.48
C GLU A 358 -20.81 -3.53 -13.28
N TRP A 359 -19.82 -4.25 -13.80
CA TRP A 359 -19.67 -5.68 -13.53
C TRP A 359 -19.42 -5.94 -12.03
N VAL A 360 -18.53 -5.16 -11.40
CA VAL A 360 -18.25 -5.31 -9.97
C VAL A 360 -19.51 -5.07 -9.15
N LYS A 361 -20.29 -4.02 -9.44
CA LYS A 361 -21.58 -3.73 -8.78
C LYS A 361 -22.56 -4.89 -8.92
N SER A 362 -22.61 -5.52 -10.08
CA SER A 362 -23.53 -6.66 -10.34
C SER A 362 -23.22 -7.91 -9.51
N LEU A 363 -22.01 -8.00 -8.93
CA LEU A 363 -21.60 -9.11 -8.08
C LEU A 363 -21.97 -8.95 -6.60
N VAL A 364 -22.29 -7.72 -6.18
CA VAL A 364 -22.78 -7.43 -4.82
C VAL A 364 -24.24 -7.91 -4.74
N VAL A 365 -24.48 -8.93 -3.96
CA VAL A 365 -25.82 -9.55 -3.80
C VAL A 365 -26.21 -9.55 -2.34
#